data_42d397c21a4bf7c2e8383ff7119e8bc5
#
_entry.id   42d397c21a4bf7c2e8383ff7119e8bc5
#
_cell.length_a   1.000
_cell.length_b   1.000
_cell.length_c   1.000
_cell.angle_alpha   90.00
_cell.angle_beta   90.00
_cell.angle_gamma   90.00
#
_symmetry.space_group_name_H-M   'P 1'
#
loop_
_entity.id
_entity.type
_entity.pdbx_description
1 polymer ?
#
loop_
_entity_poly.entity_id
_entity_poly.type
_entity_poly.pdbx_seq_one_letter_code
_entity_poly.pdbx_strand_id
1 'polypeptide(L)'
;MSALLELDHVSRSYGGGLFARRQVLAVNDVSLRLQEGRPEIFTVVGESGSGKTTLARMILNMVPTSAGTIRFQGADLATIRGAAARRAFMRKVQPIFQNPFEAFNPMKRVDRYLFATARHMAGLAAPAEIEAAADRALRDVGLSLAEVRRRYPHELSGGQLQRVAIARALVSRPALLVADEPVSMIDASLRASIVNLLRGLCVRTGVSIIYITHDLATAYYVSDRILIMRHGKVVESGEARAVLDNPQHPYSQLLKSSVLSPEVPPTGASFHA
;
A
#
# COMPACT_ATOMS: atom_id res chain seq x y z
N MET A 1 11.89 21.90 4.89
CA MET A 1 11.33 20.69 5.48
C MET A 1 11.92 19.50 4.75
N SER A 2 12.42 18.48 5.50
CA SER A 2 13.00 17.26 4.94
C SER A 2 11.92 16.39 4.27
N ALA A 3 12.30 15.64 3.24
CA ALA A 3 11.40 14.68 2.61
C ALA A 3 11.43 13.35 3.40
N LEU A 4 10.26 12.79 3.69
CA LEU A 4 10.14 11.42 4.18
C LEU A 4 10.44 10.43 3.05
N LEU A 5 9.79 10.63 1.89
CA LEU A 5 9.98 9.86 0.67
C LEU A 5 10.07 10.82 -0.51
N GLU A 6 11.04 10.62 -1.39
CA GLU A 6 11.22 11.40 -2.61
C GLU A 6 11.53 10.44 -3.77
N LEU A 7 10.72 10.50 -4.80
CA LEU A 7 10.95 9.90 -6.09
C LEU A 7 11.27 11.00 -7.07
N ASP A 8 12.40 10.89 -7.74
CA ASP A 8 12.93 11.89 -8.67
C ASP A 8 13.15 11.24 -10.04
N HIS A 9 12.24 11.51 -10.99
CA HIS A 9 12.23 11.02 -12.36
C HIS A 9 12.44 9.49 -12.47
N VAL A 10 11.76 8.71 -11.62
CA VAL A 10 11.99 7.27 -11.55
C VAL A 10 11.34 6.53 -12.70
N SER A 11 12.10 5.59 -13.28
CA SER A 11 11.63 4.70 -14.33
C SER A 11 12.02 3.25 -14.05
N ARG A 12 11.19 2.31 -14.53
CA ARG A 12 11.48 0.88 -14.48
C ARG A 12 11.08 0.21 -15.78
N SER A 13 12.03 -0.43 -16.42
CA SER A 13 11.83 -1.26 -17.59
C SER A 13 12.09 -2.74 -17.28
N TYR A 14 11.35 -3.61 -17.95
CA TYR A 14 11.51 -5.06 -17.95
C TYR A 14 11.74 -5.55 -19.37
N GLY A 15 12.53 -6.59 -19.53
CA GLY A 15 12.97 -7.07 -20.84
C GLY A 15 14.22 -6.33 -21.32
N GLY A 16 14.87 -6.83 -22.40
CA GLY A 16 16.12 -6.22 -22.91
C GLY A 16 17.31 -7.17 -22.90
N GLY A 17 17.12 -8.49 -22.73
CA GLY A 17 18.14 -9.49 -23.00
C GLY A 17 18.29 -9.74 -24.51
N LEU A 18 19.40 -10.37 -24.94
CA LEU A 18 19.80 -10.62 -26.34
C LEU A 18 18.69 -11.29 -27.20
N PHE A 19 17.65 -11.88 -26.54
CA PHE A 19 16.51 -12.56 -27.17
C PHE A 19 15.15 -11.93 -26.85
N ALA A 20 15.08 -10.86 -26.04
CA ALA A 20 13.80 -10.24 -25.67
C ALA A 20 13.37 -9.22 -26.74
N ARG A 21 12.38 -9.59 -27.54
CA ARG A 21 11.84 -8.78 -28.65
C ARG A 21 11.15 -7.46 -28.24
N ARG A 22 10.86 -7.23 -26.97
CA ARG A 22 10.17 -6.01 -26.53
C ARG A 22 10.55 -5.61 -25.10
N GLN A 23 10.97 -4.39 -24.93
CA GLN A 23 11.16 -3.76 -23.62
C GLN A 23 9.82 -3.17 -23.17
N VAL A 24 9.36 -3.54 -21.95
CA VAL A 24 8.16 -2.98 -21.34
C VAL A 24 8.59 -1.96 -20.31
N LEU A 25 8.21 -0.71 -20.51
CA LEU A 25 8.44 0.37 -19.57
C LEU A 25 7.26 0.41 -18.58
N ALA A 26 7.40 -0.25 -17.44
CA ALA A 26 6.35 -0.42 -16.45
C ALA A 26 6.12 0.83 -15.59
N VAL A 27 7.17 1.61 -15.34
CA VAL A 27 7.12 2.93 -14.69
C VAL A 27 7.98 3.86 -15.54
N ASN A 28 7.47 5.03 -15.87
CA ASN A 28 8.08 5.95 -16.82
C ASN A 28 8.00 7.37 -16.27
N ASP A 29 9.14 7.88 -15.81
CA ASP A 29 9.33 9.27 -15.39
C ASP A 29 8.35 9.72 -14.27
N VAL A 30 8.29 8.95 -13.18
CA VAL A 30 7.41 9.25 -12.05
C VAL A 30 8.17 10.02 -10.97
N SER A 31 7.61 11.17 -10.58
CA SER A 31 8.11 11.97 -9.46
C SER A 31 7.01 12.17 -8.43
N LEU A 32 7.35 12.00 -7.15
CA LEU A 32 6.46 12.32 -6.03
C LEU A 32 7.27 12.61 -4.77
N ARG A 33 6.66 13.33 -3.82
CA ARG A 33 7.31 13.67 -2.57
C ARG A 33 6.32 13.66 -1.41
N LEU A 34 6.69 12.96 -0.31
CA LEU A 34 6.04 13.05 0.99
C LEU A 34 6.94 13.83 1.95
N GLN A 35 6.33 14.64 2.80
CA GLN A 35 7.08 15.46 3.77
C GLN A 35 7.23 14.72 5.11
N GLU A 36 8.40 14.83 5.72
CA GLU A 36 8.62 14.35 7.08
C GLU A 36 7.87 15.25 8.08
N GLY A 37 7.26 14.64 9.11
CA GLY A 37 6.49 15.39 10.11
C GLY A 37 5.10 15.83 9.67
N ARG A 38 4.70 15.54 8.42
CA ARG A 38 3.35 15.78 7.92
C ARG A 38 2.77 14.46 7.40
N PRO A 39 2.19 13.65 8.28
CA PRO A 39 1.60 12.37 7.87
C PRO A 39 0.44 12.60 6.91
N GLU A 40 0.42 11.86 5.82
CA GLU A 40 -0.60 11.95 4.77
C GLU A 40 -0.88 10.60 4.16
N ILE A 41 -2.06 10.42 3.58
CA ILE A 41 -2.38 9.32 2.69
C ILE A 41 -2.23 9.81 1.25
N PHE A 42 -1.15 9.38 0.61
CA PHE A 42 -0.88 9.63 -0.79
C PHE A 42 -1.34 8.44 -1.62
N THR A 43 -2.33 8.65 -2.47
CA THR A 43 -2.93 7.55 -3.23
C THR A 43 -2.40 7.49 -4.66
N VAL A 44 -2.13 6.29 -5.14
CA VAL A 44 -1.77 5.99 -6.53
C VAL A 44 -2.90 5.19 -7.16
N VAL A 45 -3.58 5.78 -8.15
CA VAL A 45 -4.74 5.19 -8.83
C VAL A 45 -4.43 4.91 -10.30
N GLY A 46 -5.10 3.94 -10.88
CA GLY A 46 -5.06 3.61 -12.32
C GLY A 46 -5.57 2.20 -12.56
N GLU A 47 -5.81 1.86 -13.81
CA GLU A 47 -6.23 0.52 -14.24
C GLU A 47 -5.18 -0.57 -13.96
N SER A 48 -5.59 -1.84 -14.03
CA SER A 48 -4.65 -2.97 -13.94
C SER A 48 -3.58 -2.84 -15.03
N GLY A 49 -2.32 -3.12 -14.67
CA GLY A 49 -1.19 -2.97 -15.60
C GLY A 49 -0.66 -1.55 -15.79
N SER A 50 -1.21 -0.51 -15.12
CA SER A 50 -0.71 0.87 -15.23
C SER A 50 0.64 1.13 -14.55
N GLY A 51 1.22 0.15 -13.83
CA GLY A 51 2.54 0.26 -13.20
C GLY A 51 2.54 0.47 -11.68
N LYS A 52 1.38 0.59 -11.03
CA LYS A 52 1.24 0.89 -9.58
C LYS A 52 1.98 -0.10 -8.68
N THR A 53 1.77 -1.39 -8.86
CA THR A 53 2.44 -2.44 -8.07
C THR A 53 3.96 -2.44 -8.31
N THR A 54 4.41 -2.11 -9.53
CA THR A 54 5.85 -1.93 -9.80
C THR A 54 6.39 -0.74 -9.02
N LEU A 55 5.68 0.39 -9.01
CA LEU A 55 6.04 1.58 -8.23
C LEU A 55 6.11 1.25 -6.73
N ALA A 56 5.11 0.52 -6.19
CA ALA A 56 5.13 0.03 -4.81
C ALA A 56 6.38 -0.79 -4.50
N ARG A 57 6.71 -1.74 -5.36
CA ARG A 57 7.89 -2.61 -5.19
C ARG A 57 9.21 -1.83 -5.26
N MET A 58 9.27 -0.76 -6.07
CA MET A 58 10.42 0.15 -6.11
C MET A 58 10.54 0.92 -4.80
N ILE A 59 9.46 1.49 -4.27
CA ILE A 59 9.43 2.19 -2.98
C ILE A 59 9.83 1.27 -1.83
N LEU A 60 9.40 0.00 -1.86
CA LEU A 60 9.79 -1.03 -0.90
C LEU A 60 11.23 -1.56 -1.08
N ASN A 61 11.98 -1.02 -2.04
CA ASN A 61 13.32 -1.48 -2.42
C ASN A 61 13.40 -2.98 -2.75
N MET A 62 12.29 -3.53 -3.28
CA MET A 62 12.21 -4.92 -3.77
C MET A 62 12.66 -5.04 -5.22
N VAL A 63 12.51 -3.95 -5.99
CA VAL A 63 12.90 -3.85 -7.40
C VAL A 63 13.69 -2.55 -7.56
N PRO A 64 14.90 -2.58 -8.17
CA PRO A 64 15.69 -1.38 -8.40
C PRO A 64 15.05 -0.50 -9.50
N THR A 65 15.36 0.80 -9.48
CA THR A 65 15.06 1.71 -10.58
C THR A 65 15.91 1.37 -11.81
N SER A 66 15.41 1.63 -13.02
CA SER A 66 16.21 1.63 -14.26
C SER A 66 16.78 3.02 -14.55
N ALA A 67 16.08 4.09 -14.10
CA ALA A 67 16.54 5.48 -14.14
C ALA A 67 15.88 6.24 -12.98
N GLY A 68 16.43 7.41 -12.66
CA GLY A 68 15.97 8.24 -11.56
C GLY A 68 16.42 7.72 -10.18
N THR A 69 16.00 8.40 -9.13
CA THR A 69 16.45 8.12 -7.77
C THR A 69 15.26 8.07 -6.80
N ILE A 70 15.28 7.11 -5.87
CA ILE A 70 14.35 7.05 -4.74
C ILE A 70 15.13 7.30 -3.46
N ARG A 71 14.72 8.32 -2.70
CA ARG A 71 15.30 8.63 -1.38
C ARG A 71 14.25 8.47 -0.29
N PHE A 72 14.67 7.83 0.80
CA PHE A 72 13.87 7.73 2.02
C PHE A 72 14.64 8.39 3.17
N GLN A 73 14.05 9.43 3.79
CA GLN A 73 14.71 10.27 4.79
C GLN A 73 16.10 10.75 4.32
N GLY A 74 16.19 11.19 3.07
CA GLY A 74 17.42 11.67 2.43
C GLY A 74 18.39 10.58 1.94
N ALA A 75 18.25 9.33 2.40
CA ALA A 75 19.12 8.22 1.96
C ALA A 75 18.63 7.60 0.65
N ASP A 76 19.52 7.48 -0.33
CA ASP A 76 19.21 6.81 -1.61
C ASP A 76 19.03 5.30 -1.40
N LEU A 77 17.88 4.75 -1.82
CA LEU A 77 17.57 3.33 -1.68
C LEU A 77 18.55 2.43 -2.46
N ALA A 78 19.15 2.94 -3.54
CA ALA A 78 20.13 2.19 -4.31
C ALA A 78 21.42 1.92 -3.51
N THR A 79 21.70 2.70 -2.47
CA THR A 79 22.87 2.53 -1.61
C THR A 79 22.67 1.53 -0.48
N ILE A 80 21.43 1.07 -0.24
CA ILE A 80 21.12 0.11 0.83
C ILE A 80 21.69 -1.27 0.46
N ARG A 81 22.80 -1.63 1.08
CA ARG A 81 23.49 -2.90 0.86
C ARG A 81 23.57 -3.72 2.15
N GLY A 82 23.51 -5.04 2.02
CA GLY A 82 23.63 -5.98 3.13
C GLY A 82 22.38 -6.11 4.00
N ALA A 83 22.36 -7.14 4.84
CA ALA A 83 21.18 -7.53 5.62
C ALA A 83 20.84 -6.51 6.73
N ALA A 84 21.82 -5.89 7.35
CA ALA A 84 21.62 -4.92 8.44
C ALA A 84 20.97 -3.63 7.93
N ALA A 85 21.49 -3.04 6.84
CA ALA A 85 20.94 -1.82 6.25
C ALA A 85 19.52 -2.07 5.68
N ARG A 86 19.31 -3.22 5.04
CA ARG A 86 17.98 -3.63 4.56
C ARG A 86 16.97 -3.76 5.70
N ARG A 87 17.38 -4.37 6.82
CA ARG A 87 16.53 -4.51 8.01
C ARG A 87 16.20 -3.15 8.63
N ALA A 88 17.18 -2.23 8.71
CA ALA A 88 16.97 -0.88 9.21
C ALA A 88 15.96 -0.10 8.34
N PHE A 89 16.03 -0.23 7.02
CA PHE A 89 15.06 0.33 6.08
C PHE A 89 13.67 -0.31 6.28
N MET A 90 13.58 -1.64 6.27
CA MET A 90 12.31 -2.36 6.44
C MET A 90 11.67 -2.13 7.81
N ARG A 91 12.43 -1.76 8.85
CA ARG A 91 11.85 -1.33 10.13
C ARG A 91 11.00 -0.07 9.98
N LYS A 92 11.40 0.85 9.09
CA LYS A 92 10.76 2.16 8.88
C LYS A 92 9.72 2.16 7.76
N VAL A 93 9.85 1.24 6.78
CA VAL A 93 8.95 1.14 5.61
C VAL A 93 8.38 -0.27 5.58
N GLN A 94 7.05 -0.38 5.73
CA GLN A 94 6.38 -1.68 5.81
C GLN A 94 5.31 -1.84 4.74
N PRO A 95 5.21 -3.02 4.10
CA PRO A 95 4.14 -3.32 3.15
C PRO A 95 2.86 -3.78 3.84
N ILE A 96 1.72 -3.45 3.22
CA ILE A 96 0.43 -4.13 3.41
C ILE A 96 0.07 -4.71 2.05
N PHE A 97 0.02 -6.05 1.95
CA PHE A 97 -0.25 -6.75 0.69
C PHE A 97 -1.74 -6.87 0.40
N GLN A 98 -2.06 -7.03 -0.87
CA GLN A 98 -3.40 -7.20 -1.42
C GLN A 98 -4.15 -8.38 -0.79
N ASN A 99 -3.49 -9.53 -0.68
CA ASN A 99 -4.06 -10.75 -0.13
C ASN A 99 -3.48 -11.00 1.26
N PRO A 100 -4.30 -10.88 2.34
CA PRO A 100 -3.81 -11.14 3.69
C PRO A 100 -3.36 -12.59 3.90
N PHE A 101 -3.94 -13.55 3.15
CA PHE A 101 -3.54 -14.96 3.27
C PHE A 101 -2.13 -15.21 2.73
N GLU A 102 -1.66 -14.44 1.76
CA GLU A 102 -0.26 -14.52 1.28
C GLU A 102 0.76 -14.02 2.32
N ALA A 103 0.32 -13.16 3.24
CA ALA A 103 1.17 -12.67 4.33
C ALA A 103 1.43 -13.72 5.42
N PHE A 104 0.66 -14.81 5.44
CA PHE A 104 0.70 -15.83 6.47
C PHE A 104 0.74 -17.24 5.90
N ASN A 105 1.66 -18.06 6.39
CA ASN A 105 1.61 -19.50 6.13
C ASN A 105 0.45 -20.10 6.94
N PRO A 106 -0.52 -20.82 6.30
CA PRO A 106 -1.70 -21.34 6.97
C PRO A 106 -1.39 -22.33 8.10
N MET A 107 -0.21 -22.97 8.06
CA MET A 107 0.25 -23.92 9.08
C MET A 107 0.92 -23.28 10.29
N LYS A 108 1.01 -21.94 10.33
CA LYS A 108 1.62 -21.21 11.45
C LYS A 108 0.61 -20.29 12.11
N ARG A 109 0.66 -20.19 13.43
CA ARG A 109 -0.18 -19.29 14.22
C ARG A 109 0.15 -17.84 13.92
N VAL A 110 -0.87 -16.97 13.87
CA VAL A 110 -0.71 -15.56 13.52
C VAL A 110 0.09 -14.77 14.55
N ASP A 111 0.00 -15.10 15.84
CA ASP A 111 0.77 -14.46 16.91
C ASP A 111 2.29 -14.62 16.71
N ARG A 112 2.75 -15.75 16.16
CA ARG A 112 4.17 -15.97 15.87
C ARG A 112 4.74 -14.97 14.86
N TYR A 113 3.93 -14.49 13.92
CA TYR A 113 4.36 -13.47 12.96
C TYR A 113 4.55 -12.11 13.62
N LEU A 114 3.63 -11.74 14.53
CA LEU A 114 3.73 -10.51 15.31
C LEU A 114 4.98 -10.55 16.18
N PHE A 115 5.19 -11.66 16.91
CA PHE A 115 6.37 -11.84 17.77
C PHE A 115 7.68 -11.88 16.97
N ALA A 116 7.70 -12.54 15.82
CA ALA A 116 8.87 -12.55 14.94
C ALA A 116 9.18 -11.13 14.42
N THR A 117 8.16 -10.36 14.06
CA THR A 117 8.35 -8.97 13.63
C THR A 117 8.87 -8.10 14.78
N ALA A 118 8.37 -8.28 16.01
CA ALA A 118 8.87 -7.59 17.20
C ALA A 118 10.34 -7.90 17.47
N ARG A 119 10.75 -9.16 17.36
CA ARG A 119 12.16 -9.56 17.53
C ARG A 119 13.05 -9.04 16.41
N HIS A 120 12.69 -9.30 15.16
CA HIS A 120 13.60 -9.10 14.03
C HIS A 120 13.56 -7.68 13.46
N MET A 121 12.41 -7.01 13.50
CA MET A 121 12.26 -5.65 12.97
C MET A 121 12.34 -4.60 14.07
N ALA A 122 11.65 -4.79 15.22
CA ALA A 122 11.73 -3.84 16.32
C ALA A 122 12.97 -4.05 17.20
N GLY A 123 13.65 -5.20 17.10
CA GLY A 123 14.89 -5.50 17.88
C GLY A 123 14.62 -5.83 19.35
N LEU A 124 13.40 -6.25 19.70
CA LEU A 124 13.03 -6.59 21.07
C LEU A 124 13.50 -8.00 21.44
N ALA A 125 14.03 -8.16 22.63
CA ALA A 125 14.54 -9.43 23.14
C ALA A 125 13.69 -10.02 24.28
N ALA A 126 13.19 -9.17 25.18
CA ALA A 126 12.42 -9.62 26.33
C ALA A 126 11.01 -10.08 25.93
N PRO A 127 10.55 -11.27 26.37
CA PRO A 127 9.23 -11.80 26.02
C PRO A 127 8.08 -10.83 26.32
N ALA A 128 8.12 -10.16 27.47
CA ALA A 128 7.11 -9.19 27.89
C ALA A 128 7.03 -7.98 26.95
N GLU A 129 8.18 -7.46 26.50
CA GLU A 129 8.23 -6.35 25.53
C GLU A 129 7.70 -6.75 24.15
N ILE A 130 7.99 -7.98 23.72
CA ILE A 130 7.51 -8.56 22.47
C ILE A 130 5.99 -8.67 22.49
N GLU A 131 5.43 -9.22 23.58
CA GLU A 131 3.98 -9.34 23.75
C GLU A 131 3.31 -7.96 23.83
N ALA A 132 3.88 -7.03 24.59
CA ALA A 132 3.37 -5.66 24.70
C ALA A 132 3.39 -4.92 23.35
N ALA A 133 4.45 -5.10 22.55
CA ALA A 133 4.53 -4.50 21.21
C ALA A 133 3.48 -5.09 20.25
N ALA A 134 3.27 -6.40 20.30
CA ALA A 134 2.26 -7.09 19.50
C ALA A 134 0.83 -6.67 19.90
N ASP A 135 0.53 -6.64 21.22
CA ASP A 135 -0.78 -6.23 21.73
C ASP A 135 -1.11 -4.78 21.41
N ARG A 136 -0.14 -3.87 21.55
CA ARG A 136 -0.29 -2.47 21.15
C ARG A 136 -0.66 -2.34 19.67
N ALA A 137 0.10 -3.00 18.79
CA ALA A 137 -0.16 -2.98 17.37
C ALA A 137 -1.54 -3.57 16.99
N LEU A 138 -1.97 -4.60 17.71
CA LEU A 138 -3.32 -5.17 17.55
C LEU A 138 -4.39 -4.20 18.02
N ARG A 139 -4.21 -3.52 19.15
CA ARG A 139 -5.15 -2.48 19.63
C ARG A 139 -5.29 -1.33 18.65
N ASP A 140 -4.20 -0.93 17.98
CA ASP A 140 -4.24 0.10 16.95
C ASP A 140 -5.19 -0.25 15.79
N VAL A 141 -5.42 -1.55 15.56
CA VAL A 141 -6.35 -2.05 14.53
C VAL A 141 -7.69 -2.58 15.09
N GLY A 142 -7.96 -2.34 16.36
CA GLY A 142 -9.21 -2.75 17.04
C GLY A 142 -9.29 -4.24 17.34
N LEU A 143 -8.15 -4.88 17.60
CA LEU A 143 -8.04 -6.26 18.09
C LEU A 143 -7.19 -6.28 19.36
N SER A 144 -7.16 -7.44 20.05
CA SER A 144 -6.27 -7.70 21.18
C SER A 144 -5.42 -8.95 20.94
N LEU A 145 -4.31 -9.06 21.67
CA LEU A 145 -3.48 -10.26 21.61
C LEU A 145 -4.26 -11.50 22.12
N ALA A 146 -5.18 -11.33 23.07
CA ALA A 146 -6.01 -12.41 23.59
C ALA A 146 -6.90 -13.03 22.52
N GLU A 147 -7.46 -12.21 21.62
CA GLU A 147 -8.35 -12.65 20.54
C GLU A 147 -7.63 -13.45 19.45
N VAL A 148 -6.35 -13.13 19.17
CA VAL A 148 -5.58 -13.74 18.07
C VAL A 148 -4.54 -14.76 18.55
N ARG A 149 -4.28 -14.82 19.85
CA ARG A 149 -3.27 -15.71 20.44
C ARG A 149 -3.59 -17.18 20.14
N ARG A 150 -2.57 -17.91 19.63
CA ARG A 150 -2.65 -19.32 19.24
C ARG A 150 -3.59 -19.64 18.08
N ARG A 151 -4.23 -18.65 17.45
CA ARG A 151 -5.06 -18.88 16.27
C ARG A 151 -4.24 -19.01 15.00
N TYR A 152 -4.77 -19.79 14.07
CA TYR A 152 -4.27 -19.95 12.71
C TYR A 152 -5.01 -18.98 11.76
N PRO A 153 -4.44 -18.67 10.57
CA PRO A 153 -5.10 -17.76 9.62
C PRO A 153 -6.53 -18.16 9.25
N HIS A 154 -6.79 -19.44 9.08
CA HIS A 154 -8.12 -19.96 8.71
C HIS A 154 -9.16 -19.91 9.84
N GLU A 155 -8.75 -19.63 11.07
CA GLU A 155 -9.65 -19.45 12.24
C GLU A 155 -10.07 -17.98 12.43
N LEU A 156 -9.62 -17.08 11.55
CA LEU A 156 -9.95 -15.66 11.55
C LEU A 156 -10.81 -15.33 10.33
N SER A 157 -11.76 -14.39 10.50
CA SER A 157 -12.46 -13.83 9.35
C SER A 157 -11.48 -13.05 8.45
N GLY A 158 -11.81 -12.86 7.15
CA GLY A 158 -10.99 -12.11 6.21
C GLY A 158 -10.63 -10.71 6.72
N GLY A 159 -11.62 -10.00 7.33
CA GLY A 159 -11.40 -8.69 7.93
C GLY A 159 -10.53 -8.72 9.18
N GLN A 160 -10.65 -9.76 10.02
CA GLN A 160 -9.74 -9.94 11.16
C GLN A 160 -8.33 -10.24 10.69
N LEU A 161 -8.15 -11.12 9.71
CA LEU A 161 -6.84 -11.46 9.17
C LEU A 161 -6.16 -10.26 8.52
N GLN A 162 -6.91 -9.42 7.78
CA GLN A 162 -6.40 -8.17 7.23
C GLN A 162 -5.96 -7.20 8.33
N ARG A 163 -6.74 -7.05 9.40
CA ARG A 163 -6.35 -6.25 10.56
C ARG A 163 -5.08 -6.78 11.22
N VAL A 164 -4.93 -8.11 11.36
CA VAL A 164 -3.67 -8.72 11.86
C VAL A 164 -2.51 -8.46 10.92
N ALA A 165 -2.70 -8.50 9.60
CA ALA A 165 -1.65 -8.15 8.63
C ALA A 165 -1.21 -6.67 8.77
N ILE A 166 -2.16 -5.76 8.95
CA ILE A 166 -1.87 -4.34 9.24
C ILE A 166 -1.16 -4.20 10.59
N ALA A 167 -1.65 -4.86 11.64
CA ALA A 167 -1.00 -4.85 12.96
C ALA A 167 0.45 -5.33 12.87
N ARG A 168 0.72 -6.41 12.12
CA ARG A 168 2.08 -6.90 11.89
C ARG A 168 2.99 -5.82 11.31
N ALA A 169 2.52 -5.04 10.34
CA ALA A 169 3.28 -3.93 9.77
C ALA A 169 3.55 -2.83 10.81
N LEU A 170 2.62 -2.58 11.74
CA LEU A 170 2.73 -1.55 12.78
C LEU A 170 3.64 -1.93 13.96
N VAL A 171 3.95 -3.22 14.17
CA VAL A 171 4.77 -3.68 15.31
C VAL A 171 6.11 -2.92 15.41
N SER A 172 6.74 -2.63 14.26
CA SER A 172 8.02 -1.91 14.20
C SER A 172 7.88 -0.38 14.32
N ARG A 173 6.66 0.17 14.43
CA ARG A 173 6.36 1.60 14.36
C ARG A 173 6.96 2.26 13.12
N PRO A 174 6.54 1.88 11.93
CA PRO A 174 7.08 2.41 10.68
C PRO A 174 6.74 3.89 10.53
N ALA A 175 7.55 4.60 9.75
CA ALA A 175 7.24 5.96 9.31
C ALA A 175 6.40 5.97 8.02
N LEU A 176 6.47 4.87 7.24
CA LEU A 176 5.76 4.74 5.98
C LEU A 176 5.15 3.33 5.84
N LEU A 177 3.88 3.28 5.48
CA LEU A 177 3.20 2.08 5.00
C LEU A 177 3.02 2.18 3.48
N VAL A 178 3.25 1.07 2.78
CA VAL A 178 2.92 0.93 1.35
C VAL A 178 1.83 -0.12 1.24
N ALA A 179 0.60 0.31 1.04
CA ALA A 179 -0.59 -0.53 0.99
C ALA A 179 -1.00 -0.75 -0.47
N ASP A 180 -0.68 -1.93 -1.00
CA ASP A 180 -1.01 -2.31 -2.38
C ASP A 180 -2.35 -3.06 -2.40
N GLU A 181 -3.39 -2.37 -2.86
CA GLU A 181 -4.78 -2.86 -2.94
C GLU A 181 -5.30 -3.51 -1.64
N PRO A 182 -5.17 -2.88 -0.47
CA PRO A 182 -5.38 -3.54 0.83
C PRO A 182 -6.81 -3.96 1.13
N VAL A 183 -7.77 -3.61 0.26
CA VAL A 183 -9.21 -3.92 0.43
C VAL A 183 -9.83 -4.69 -0.74
N SER A 184 -9.06 -5.04 -1.78
CA SER A 184 -9.58 -5.67 -3.00
C SER A 184 -10.14 -7.08 -2.76
N MET A 185 -9.57 -7.83 -1.80
CA MET A 185 -9.99 -9.20 -1.44
C MET A 185 -10.94 -9.25 -0.25
N ILE A 186 -11.51 -8.11 0.14
CA ILE A 186 -12.40 -8.00 1.31
C ILE A 186 -13.81 -7.69 0.83
N ASP A 187 -14.80 -8.26 1.53
CA ASP A 187 -16.22 -7.98 1.28
C ASP A 187 -16.52 -6.49 1.34
N ALA A 188 -17.43 -6.01 0.49
CA ALA A 188 -17.75 -4.60 0.34
C ALA A 188 -18.14 -3.95 1.69
N SER A 189 -18.86 -4.66 2.57
CA SER A 189 -19.26 -4.19 3.90
C SER A 189 -18.06 -3.92 4.84
N LEU A 190 -16.95 -4.64 4.65
CA LEU A 190 -15.75 -4.50 5.48
C LEU A 190 -14.72 -3.53 4.88
N ARG A 191 -14.81 -3.21 3.58
CA ARG A 191 -13.86 -2.28 2.90
C ARG A 191 -13.82 -0.93 3.60
N ALA A 192 -14.99 -0.32 3.82
CA ALA A 192 -15.08 0.98 4.50
C ALA A 192 -14.43 0.95 5.89
N SER A 193 -14.59 -0.16 6.63
CA SER A 193 -13.98 -0.33 7.96
C SER A 193 -12.45 -0.34 7.91
N ILE A 194 -11.84 -1.01 6.90
CA ILE A 194 -10.37 -1.04 6.73
C ILE A 194 -9.85 0.31 6.23
N VAL A 195 -10.56 0.97 5.32
CA VAL A 195 -10.20 2.29 4.81
C VAL A 195 -10.22 3.33 5.94
N ASN A 196 -11.27 3.33 6.78
CA ASN A 196 -11.37 4.16 7.98
C ASN A 196 -10.26 3.86 8.98
N LEU A 197 -9.91 2.59 9.15
CA LEU A 197 -8.80 2.18 10.01
C LEU A 197 -7.49 2.79 9.52
N LEU A 198 -7.16 2.71 8.23
CA LEU A 198 -5.95 3.28 7.65
C LEU A 198 -5.90 4.82 7.84
N ARG A 199 -7.03 5.51 7.61
CA ARG A 199 -7.13 6.95 7.88
C ARG A 199 -6.88 7.28 9.35
N GLY A 200 -7.52 6.53 10.26
CA GLY A 200 -7.32 6.66 11.69
C GLY A 200 -5.87 6.39 12.13
N LEU A 201 -5.19 5.41 11.53
CA LEU A 201 -3.79 5.13 11.80
C LEU A 201 -2.89 6.31 11.39
N CYS A 202 -3.07 6.86 10.19
CA CYS A 202 -2.33 8.02 9.73
C CYS A 202 -2.40 9.17 10.76
N VAL A 203 -3.59 9.49 11.24
CA VAL A 203 -3.83 10.59 12.20
C VAL A 203 -3.27 10.25 13.60
N ARG A 204 -3.57 9.05 14.14
CA ARG A 204 -3.20 8.70 15.53
C ARG A 204 -1.74 8.35 15.73
N THR A 205 -1.11 7.69 14.76
CA THR A 205 0.26 7.18 14.89
C THR A 205 1.29 8.03 14.16
N GLY A 206 0.86 8.97 13.32
CA GLY A 206 1.74 9.81 12.52
C GLY A 206 2.41 9.07 11.35
N VAL A 207 1.91 7.89 10.96
CA VAL A 207 2.45 7.11 9.85
C VAL A 207 1.91 7.66 8.52
N SER A 208 2.79 7.93 7.55
CA SER A 208 2.36 8.23 6.18
C SER A 208 2.03 6.94 5.44
N ILE A 209 1.09 7.01 4.50
CA ILE A 209 0.62 5.84 3.75
C ILE A 209 0.66 6.13 2.25
N ILE A 210 1.37 5.31 1.48
CA ILE A 210 1.17 5.17 0.04
C ILE A 210 0.05 4.15 -0.13
N TYR A 211 -1.11 4.61 -0.59
CA TYR A 211 -2.30 3.79 -0.80
C TYR A 211 -2.49 3.52 -2.29
N ILE A 212 -2.38 2.28 -2.72
CA ILE A 212 -2.53 1.90 -4.12
C ILE A 212 -3.87 1.22 -4.31
N THR A 213 -4.65 1.70 -5.28
CA THR A 213 -5.96 1.15 -5.58
C THR A 213 -6.35 1.39 -7.05
N HIS A 214 -7.30 0.61 -7.54
CA HIS A 214 -8.03 0.89 -8.77
C HIS A 214 -9.44 1.46 -8.47
N ASP A 215 -9.84 1.49 -7.19
CA ASP A 215 -11.15 1.96 -6.74
C ASP A 215 -11.11 3.45 -6.39
N LEU A 216 -11.69 4.28 -7.26
CA LEU A 216 -11.78 5.72 -7.07
C LEU A 216 -12.66 6.14 -5.89
N ALA A 217 -13.67 5.33 -5.54
CA ALA A 217 -14.55 5.66 -4.42
C ALA A 217 -13.78 5.61 -3.10
N THR A 218 -12.97 4.56 -2.89
CA THR A 218 -12.09 4.47 -1.72
C THR A 218 -11.00 5.53 -1.76
N ALA A 219 -10.42 5.81 -2.95
CA ALA A 219 -9.43 6.87 -3.12
C ALA A 219 -9.99 8.25 -2.74
N TYR A 220 -11.18 8.60 -3.22
CA TYR A 220 -11.85 9.88 -2.90
C TYR A 220 -12.03 10.07 -1.38
N TYR A 221 -12.39 8.98 -0.71
CA TYR A 221 -12.71 9.02 0.70
C TYR A 221 -11.49 9.13 1.61
N VAL A 222 -10.37 8.48 1.26
CA VAL A 222 -9.24 8.31 2.19
C VAL A 222 -8.08 9.25 1.92
N SER A 223 -7.95 9.74 0.68
CA SER A 223 -6.71 10.40 0.22
C SER A 223 -6.62 11.87 0.61
N ASP A 224 -5.43 12.31 0.95
CA ASP A 224 -5.06 13.73 1.02
C ASP A 224 -4.57 14.22 -0.34
N ARG A 225 -3.72 13.41 -1.01
CA ARG A 225 -3.19 13.67 -2.36
C ARG A 225 -3.29 12.42 -3.22
N ILE A 226 -3.39 12.64 -4.53
CA ILE A 226 -3.56 11.57 -5.50
C ILE A 226 -2.60 11.73 -6.68
N LEU A 227 -2.24 10.60 -7.26
CA LEU A 227 -1.49 10.47 -8.49
C LEU A 227 -2.18 9.42 -9.37
N ILE A 228 -2.60 9.82 -10.57
CA ILE A 228 -3.29 8.93 -11.51
C ILE A 228 -2.27 8.42 -12.53
N MET A 229 -2.15 7.10 -12.63
CA MET A 229 -1.23 6.42 -13.54
C MET A 229 -1.95 5.76 -14.70
N ARG A 230 -1.39 5.93 -15.91
CA ARG A 230 -1.80 5.19 -17.11
C ARG A 230 -0.57 4.78 -17.91
N HIS A 231 -0.47 3.50 -18.29
CA HIS A 231 0.64 2.98 -19.11
C HIS A 231 2.05 3.37 -18.58
N GLY A 232 2.23 3.28 -17.26
CA GLY A 232 3.49 3.60 -16.58
C GLY A 232 3.73 5.08 -16.32
N LYS A 233 2.91 6.01 -16.85
CA LYS A 233 3.09 7.46 -16.71
C LYS A 233 2.10 8.05 -15.73
N VAL A 234 2.49 9.13 -15.09
CA VAL A 234 1.58 10.02 -14.37
C VAL A 234 0.82 10.86 -15.39
N VAL A 235 -0.50 10.81 -15.35
CA VAL A 235 -1.37 11.61 -16.22
C VAL A 235 -1.96 12.81 -15.50
N GLU A 236 -2.16 12.68 -14.17
CA GLU A 236 -2.67 13.77 -13.35
C GLU A 236 -2.26 13.55 -11.89
N SER A 237 -1.98 14.62 -11.14
CA SER A 237 -1.65 14.56 -9.71
C SER A 237 -1.99 15.87 -9.01
N GLY A 238 -2.31 15.78 -7.72
CA GLY A 238 -2.62 16.96 -6.92
C GLY A 238 -3.29 16.61 -5.59
N GLU A 239 -3.97 17.59 -5.03
CA GLU A 239 -4.88 17.39 -3.90
C GLU A 239 -6.04 16.49 -4.35
N ALA A 240 -6.38 15.48 -3.54
CA ALA A 240 -7.25 14.40 -4.01
C ALA A 240 -8.64 14.88 -4.45
N ARG A 241 -9.26 15.75 -3.65
CA ARG A 241 -10.59 16.27 -3.99
C ARG A 241 -10.55 17.16 -5.22
N ALA A 242 -9.55 18.04 -5.33
CA ALA A 242 -9.43 18.93 -6.48
C ALA A 242 -9.30 18.13 -7.79
N VAL A 243 -8.48 17.08 -7.81
CA VAL A 243 -8.29 16.22 -8.99
C VAL A 243 -9.52 15.37 -9.28
N LEU A 244 -10.15 14.79 -8.25
CA LEU A 244 -11.29 13.87 -8.46
C LEU A 244 -12.60 14.62 -8.71
N ASP A 245 -12.79 15.81 -8.14
CA ASP A 245 -13.99 16.62 -8.39
C ASP A 245 -13.96 17.28 -9.78
N ASN A 246 -12.78 17.73 -10.22
CA ASN A 246 -12.60 18.41 -11.51
C ASN A 246 -11.39 17.88 -12.30
N PRO A 247 -11.41 16.61 -12.75
CA PRO A 247 -10.32 16.00 -13.49
C PRO A 247 -10.09 16.70 -14.83
N GLN A 248 -8.84 17.05 -15.12
CA GLN A 248 -8.46 17.76 -16.35
C GLN A 248 -8.04 16.79 -17.46
N HIS A 249 -7.40 15.68 -17.12
CA HIS A 249 -6.95 14.73 -18.11
C HIS A 249 -8.11 13.82 -18.60
N PRO A 250 -8.26 13.56 -19.93
CA PRO A 250 -9.36 12.73 -20.45
C PRO A 250 -9.49 11.35 -19.81
N TYR A 251 -8.37 10.72 -19.44
CA TYR A 251 -8.38 9.44 -18.75
C TYR A 251 -8.94 9.55 -17.33
N SER A 252 -8.62 10.62 -16.59
CA SER A 252 -9.15 10.85 -15.26
C SER A 252 -10.67 11.11 -15.30
N GLN A 253 -11.13 11.82 -16.34
CA GLN A 253 -12.56 12.03 -16.61
C GLN A 253 -13.28 10.71 -16.89
N LEU A 254 -12.66 9.83 -17.70
CA LEU A 254 -13.18 8.49 -17.99
C LEU A 254 -13.26 7.64 -16.71
N LEU A 255 -12.23 7.65 -15.89
CA LEU A 255 -12.24 6.93 -14.61
C LEU A 255 -13.35 7.44 -13.69
N LYS A 256 -13.53 8.76 -13.60
CA LYS A 256 -14.62 9.35 -12.80
C LYS A 256 -15.98 8.92 -13.30
N SER A 257 -16.24 8.99 -14.60
CA SER A 257 -17.52 8.61 -15.18
C SER A 257 -17.87 7.14 -14.97
N SER A 258 -16.87 6.24 -14.96
CA SER A 258 -17.08 4.82 -14.72
C SER A 258 -17.53 4.48 -13.29
N VAL A 259 -17.22 5.34 -12.32
CA VAL A 259 -17.65 5.17 -10.92
C VAL A 259 -19.03 5.77 -10.67
N LEU A 260 -19.38 6.83 -11.38
CA LEU A 260 -20.64 7.56 -11.22
C LEU A 260 -21.78 7.00 -12.06
N SER A 261 -21.50 6.12 -13.01
CA SER A 261 -22.54 5.43 -13.79
C SER A 261 -22.93 4.13 -13.08
N PRO A 262 -24.09 4.05 -12.41
CA PRO A 262 -24.64 2.74 -12.09
C PRO A 262 -24.85 2.04 -13.46
N GLU A 263 -24.41 0.78 -13.58
CA GLU A 263 -24.70 -0.05 -14.75
C GLU A 263 -26.20 0.00 -15.02
N VAL A 264 -26.59 0.72 -16.07
CA VAL A 264 -27.92 0.57 -16.67
C VAL A 264 -27.85 -0.79 -17.37
N PRO A 265 -28.59 -1.82 -16.92
CA PRO A 265 -28.62 -3.08 -17.64
C PRO A 265 -29.10 -2.79 -19.05
N PRO A 266 -28.56 -3.46 -20.09
CA PRO A 266 -28.97 -3.24 -21.45
C PRO A 266 -30.48 -3.52 -21.56
N THR A 267 -31.26 -2.46 -21.69
CA THR A 267 -32.66 -2.53 -22.08
C THR A 267 -32.73 -3.05 -23.51
N GLY A 268 -33.21 -4.28 -23.67
CA GLY A 268 -33.59 -4.76 -24.98
C GLY A 268 -33.23 -6.18 -25.34
N ALA A 269 -33.85 -7.15 -24.65
CA ALA A 269 -34.17 -8.42 -25.29
C ALA A 269 -35.68 -8.58 -25.22
N SER A 270 -36.36 -8.11 -26.28
CA SER A 270 -37.76 -8.45 -26.56
C SER A 270 -37.80 -9.96 -26.78
N PHE A 271 -38.34 -10.69 -25.85
CA PHE A 271 -38.83 -12.03 -26.12
C PHE A 271 -40.13 -11.88 -26.93
N HIS A 272 -40.04 -12.11 -28.20
CA HIS A 272 -41.23 -12.49 -28.99
C HIS A 272 -41.51 -13.96 -28.77
N ALA A 273 -42.79 -14.22 -28.51
CA ALA A 273 -43.44 -15.49 -28.23
C ALA A 273 -43.15 -16.62 -29.22
#